data_4be88d42c9191b57d5c82a73713692d2
#
_entry.id   4be88d42c9191b57d5c82a73713692d2
#
_cell.length_a   1.000
_cell.length_b   1.000
_cell.length_c   1.000
_cell.angle_alpha   90.00
_cell.angle_beta   90.00
_cell.angle_gamma   90.00
#
_symmetry.space_group_name_H-M   'P 1'
#
loop_
_entity.id
_entity.type
_entity.pdbx_description
1 polymer ?
#
loop_
_entity_poly.entity_id
_entity_poly.type
_entity_poly.pdbx_seq_one_letter_code
_entity_poly.pdbx_strand_id
1 'polypeptide(L)'
;NFSWLEGKIKSASGNWDTYMSNISIPASKLLMYVNYAPIKDTYVQLQYLHTGKRDRFSPNASGVYQEGEGPVKRINLLNLILGAKVKAWDFSLAISNLLNHTYYTPSSMLMARNAEYAHADGRKVTLTATFKF
;
A
#
# COMPACT_ATOMS: atom_id res chain seq x y z
N ASN A 1 -0.93 9.74 8.82
CA ASN A 1 -0.65 8.57 9.65
C ASN A 1 0.65 7.92 9.22
N PHE A 2 1.52 7.64 10.17
CA PHE A 2 2.76 6.91 9.97
C PHE A 2 2.84 5.73 10.94
N SER A 3 3.25 4.57 10.46
CA SER A 3 3.55 3.40 11.29
C SER A 3 4.87 2.77 10.88
N TRP A 4 5.70 2.48 11.86
CA TRP A 4 6.94 1.75 11.69
C TRP A 4 7.09 0.74 12.82
N LEU A 5 7.42 -0.48 12.47
CA LEU A 5 7.57 -1.59 13.40
C LEU A 5 8.84 -2.38 13.05
N GLU A 6 9.59 -2.71 14.05
CA GLU A 6 10.74 -3.61 13.94
C GLU A 6 10.70 -4.62 15.09
N GLY A 7 10.92 -5.88 14.78
CA GLY A 7 10.97 -6.94 15.79
C GLY A 7 12.16 -7.86 15.54
N LYS A 8 12.80 -8.26 16.62
CA LYS A 8 13.85 -9.27 16.63
C LYS A 8 13.48 -10.37 17.60
N ILE A 9 13.92 -11.59 17.30
CA ILE A 9 13.82 -12.74 18.19
C ILE A 9 15.20 -13.16 18.63
N LYS A 10 15.24 -13.79 19.78
CA LYS A 10 16.47 -14.34 20.35
C LYS A 10 16.86 -15.60 19.57
N SER A 11 18.07 -15.60 19.02
CA SER A 11 18.58 -16.79 18.34
C SER A 11 18.94 -17.89 19.35
N ALA A 12 19.22 -19.11 18.86
CA ALA A 12 19.67 -20.23 19.69
C ALA A 12 20.99 -19.91 20.45
N SER A 13 21.80 -19.00 19.92
CA SER A 13 23.00 -18.47 20.57
C SER A 13 22.73 -17.49 21.71
N GLY A 14 21.47 -17.10 21.92
CA GLY A 14 21.07 -16.16 22.96
C GLY A 14 21.12 -14.68 22.58
N ASN A 15 21.45 -14.35 21.34
CA ASN A 15 21.55 -12.96 20.85
C ASN A 15 20.24 -12.52 20.18
N TRP A 16 19.95 -11.21 20.19
CA TRP A 16 18.83 -10.58 19.51
C TRP A 16 19.22 -10.18 18.08
N ASP A 17 19.53 -11.14 17.24
CA ASP A 17 20.10 -10.96 15.90
C ASP A 17 19.16 -11.38 14.75
N THR A 18 18.14 -12.18 15.05
CA THR A 18 17.20 -12.67 14.06
C THR A 18 16.00 -11.75 13.94
N TYR A 19 15.71 -11.25 12.73
CA TYR A 19 14.52 -10.45 12.47
C TYR A 19 13.27 -11.34 12.39
N MET A 20 12.14 -10.81 12.91
CA MET A 20 10.85 -11.45 12.77
C MET A 20 10.40 -11.45 11.31
N SER A 21 9.60 -12.46 10.93
CA SER A 21 9.10 -12.62 9.57
C SER A 21 8.19 -11.46 9.12
N ASN A 22 8.02 -11.31 7.81
CA ASN A 22 7.13 -10.30 7.21
C ASN A 22 5.65 -10.46 7.62
N ILE A 23 5.22 -11.67 7.98
CA ILE A 23 3.86 -11.91 8.50
C ILE A 23 3.72 -11.30 9.88
N SER A 24 4.72 -11.45 10.75
CA SER A 24 4.69 -10.98 12.13
C SER A 24 4.90 -9.46 12.23
N ILE A 25 5.74 -8.90 11.37
CA ILE A 25 6.08 -7.47 11.38
C ILE A 25 5.76 -6.83 10.03
N PRO A 26 4.67 -6.07 9.93
CA PRO A 26 4.33 -5.39 8.68
C PRO A 26 5.39 -4.35 8.31
N ALA A 27 5.50 -4.09 7.00
CA ALA A 27 6.33 -2.99 6.50
C ALA A 27 5.83 -1.63 7.05
N SER A 28 6.75 -0.66 7.14
CA SER A 28 6.37 0.72 7.48
C SER A 28 5.33 1.25 6.49
N LYS A 29 4.39 2.05 6.99
CA LYS A 29 3.35 2.68 6.18
C LYS A 29 3.28 4.16 6.48
N LEU A 30 3.11 4.96 5.45
CA LEU A 30 2.81 6.37 5.55
C LEU A 30 1.58 6.66 4.69
N LEU A 31 0.55 7.23 5.29
CA LEU A 31 -0.60 7.78 4.61
C LEU A 31 -0.66 9.28 4.87
N MET A 32 -0.61 10.05 3.80
CA MET A 32 -0.82 11.49 3.81
C MET A 32 -1.98 11.83 2.89
N TYR A 33 -2.74 12.84 3.26
CA TYR A 33 -3.78 13.39 2.40
C TYR A 33 -3.89 14.90 2.60
N VAL A 34 -4.23 15.59 1.53
CA VAL A 34 -4.52 17.01 1.49
C VAL A 34 -5.92 17.19 0.94
N ASN A 35 -6.76 17.88 1.70
CA ASN A 35 -8.09 18.25 1.29
C ASN A 35 -8.10 19.75 0.96
N TYR A 36 -8.69 20.11 -0.17
CA TYR A 36 -8.85 21.49 -0.60
C TYR A 36 -10.24 21.69 -1.18
N ALA A 37 -10.91 22.74 -0.76
CA ALA A 37 -12.23 23.16 -1.26
C ALA A 37 -12.07 24.47 -2.00
N PRO A 38 -11.86 24.46 -3.33
CA PRO A 38 -11.59 25.67 -4.11
C PRO A 38 -12.78 26.63 -4.18
N ILE A 39 -13.98 26.09 -4.22
CA ILE A 39 -15.24 26.82 -4.21
C ILE A 39 -16.29 26.08 -3.40
N LYS A 40 -17.38 26.76 -3.05
CA LYS A 40 -18.50 26.16 -2.32
C LYS A 40 -18.98 24.88 -3.00
N ASP A 41 -19.33 23.89 -2.20
CA ASP A 41 -19.87 22.60 -2.65
C ASP A 41 -18.94 21.77 -3.55
N THR A 42 -17.63 22.07 -3.54
CA THR A 42 -16.62 21.27 -4.23
C THR A 42 -15.50 20.85 -3.28
N TYR A 43 -14.83 19.76 -3.60
CA TYR A 43 -13.63 19.34 -2.91
C TYR A 43 -12.64 18.61 -3.82
N VAL A 44 -11.39 18.75 -3.47
CA VAL A 44 -10.27 18.02 -4.06
C VAL A 44 -9.52 17.34 -2.91
N GLN A 45 -9.31 16.05 -3.01
CA GLN A 45 -8.48 15.32 -2.07
C GLN A 45 -7.35 14.61 -2.81
N LEU A 46 -6.13 14.89 -2.42
CA LEU A 46 -4.94 14.17 -2.87
C LEU A 46 -4.47 13.26 -1.75
N GLN A 47 -4.28 11.97 -2.06
CA GLN A 47 -3.81 10.97 -1.10
C GLN A 47 -2.50 10.37 -1.58
N TYR A 48 -1.51 10.32 -0.71
CA TYR A 48 -0.25 9.61 -0.93
C TYR A 48 -0.13 8.44 0.05
N LEU A 49 0.04 7.25 -0.50
CA LEU A 49 0.28 6.02 0.25
C LEU A 49 1.69 5.51 -0.03
N HIS A 50 2.48 5.37 1.02
CA HIS A 50 3.78 4.72 0.98
C HIS A 50 3.75 3.45 1.83
N THR A 51 4.23 2.35 1.28
CA THR A 51 4.57 1.13 2.01
C THR A 51 6.05 0.85 1.83
N GLY A 52 6.77 0.76 2.92
CA GLY A 52 8.21 0.53 2.92
C GLY A 52 8.58 -0.86 2.41
N LYS A 53 9.83 -1.03 2.01
CA LYS A 53 10.37 -2.36 1.67
C LYS A 53 10.63 -3.20 2.91
N ARG A 54 10.60 -4.50 2.74
CA ARG A 54 11.14 -5.50 3.68
C ARG A 54 12.01 -6.47 2.93
N ASP A 55 13.30 -6.48 3.25
CA ASP A 55 14.32 -7.25 2.54
C ASP A 55 15.37 -7.86 3.48
N ARG A 56 15.06 -7.97 4.77
CA ARG A 56 15.98 -8.48 5.79
C ARG A 56 15.89 -9.99 5.99
N PHE A 57 15.49 -10.72 4.97
CA PHE A 57 15.38 -12.17 4.97
C PHE A 57 16.32 -12.75 3.91
N SER A 58 16.96 -13.83 4.27
CA SER A 58 17.82 -14.58 3.36
C SER A 58 17.14 -15.88 2.96
N PRO A 59 17.18 -16.25 1.68
CA PRO A 59 16.72 -17.58 1.27
C PRO A 59 17.67 -18.64 1.86
N ASN A 60 17.21 -19.89 1.88
CA ASN A 60 18.05 -21.02 2.19
C ASN A 60 19.11 -21.27 1.09
N ALA A 61 19.95 -22.27 1.23
CA ALA A 61 21.00 -22.61 0.27
C ALA A 61 20.46 -22.91 -1.14
N SER A 62 19.19 -23.28 -1.28
CA SER A 62 18.51 -23.54 -2.55
C SER A 62 17.82 -22.28 -3.12
N GLY A 63 17.98 -21.10 -2.52
CA GLY A 63 17.36 -19.84 -2.96
C GLY A 63 15.89 -19.71 -2.57
N VAL A 64 15.37 -20.58 -1.69
CA VAL A 64 13.95 -20.60 -1.31
C VAL A 64 13.77 -19.95 0.07
N TYR A 65 12.78 -19.06 0.19
CA TYR A 65 12.36 -18.48 1.46
C TYR A 65 11.43 -19.42 2.23
N GLN A 66 11.42 -19.29 3.56
CA GLN A 66 10.46 -19.99 4.40
C GLN A 66 9.04 -19.46 4.16
N GLU A 67 8.05 -20.20 4.65
CA GLU A 67 6.65 -19.78 4.52
C GLU A 67 6.40 -18.43 5.21
N GLY A 68 5.76 -17.53 4.50
CA GLY A 68 5.50 -16.16 4.98
C GLY A 68 6.72 -15.24 5.01
N GLU A 69 7.86 -15.67 4.51
CA GLU A 69 9.08 -14.89 4.38
C GLU A 69 9.38 -14.58 2.91
N GLY A 70 10.10 -13.49 2.69
CA GLY A 70 10.53 -13.05 1.39
C GLY A 70 10.59 -11.53 1.28
N PRO A 71 11.29 -11.00 0.29
CA PRO A 71 11.41 -9.57 0.11
C PRO A 71 10.08 -8.95 -0.33
N VAL A 72 9.69 -7.88 0.35
CA VAL A 72 8.55 -7.05 -0.03
C VAL A 72 9.08 -5.74 -0.60
N LYS A 73 8.74 -5.44 -1.84
CA LYS A 73 9.13 -4.19 -2.51
C LYS A 73 8.34 -3.01 -1.94
N ARG A 74 8.98 -1.83 -1.94
CA ARG A 74 8.27 -0.59 -1.58
C ARG A 74 7.17 -0.27 -2.59
N ILE A 75 6.11 0.34 -2.10
CA ILE A 75 4.97 0.78 -2.90
C ILE A 75 4.73 2.26 -2.64
N ASN A 76 4.56 3.05 -3.70
CA ASN A 76 4.19 4.46 -3.63
C ASN A 76 2.99 4.67 -4.54
N LEU A 77 1.88 5.08 -3.99
CA LEU A 77 0.66 5.34 -4.74
C LEU A 77 0.18 6.76 -4.48
N LEU A 78 -0.28 7.39 -5.53
CA LEU A 78 -0.95 8.68 -5.49
C LEU A 78 -2.37 8.51 -5.99
N ASN A 79 -3.35 8.95 -5.21
CA ASN A 79 -4.77 8.92 -5.56
C ASN A 79 -5.32 10.35 -5.57
N LEU A 80 -6.26 10.60 -6.46
CA LEU A 80 -6.96 11.87 -6.56
C LEU A 80 -8.46 11.63 -6.45
N ILE A 81 -9.13 12.41 -5.62
CA ILE A 81 -10.59 12.42 -5.51
C ILE A 81 -11.08 13.84 -5.73
N LEU A 82 -12.01 14.02 -6.65
CA LEU A 82 -12.70 15.26 -6.92
C LEU A 82 -14.17 15.08 -6.60
N GLY A 83 -14.80 16.09 -6.02
CA GLY A 83 -16.23 16.05 -5.77
C GLY A 83 -16.90 17.39 -5.97
N ALA A 84 -18.16 17.36 -6.38
CA ALA A 84 -19.00 18.54 -6.56
C ALA A 84 -20.46 18.20 -6.25
N LYS A 85 -21.13 19.12 -5.52
CA LYS A 85 -22.58 19.07 -5.26
C LYS A 85 -23.28 20.09 -6.14
N VAL A 86 -24.25 19.63 -6.91
CA VAL A 86 -25.03 20.49 -7.79
C VAL A 86 -26.52 20.22 -7.54
N LYS A 87 -27.19 21.11 -6.85
CA LYS A 87 -28.60 20.92 -6.43
C LYS A 87 -28.78 19.63 -5.63
N ALA A 88 -29.59 18.70 -6.14
CA ALA A 88 -29.88 17.38 -5.53
C ALA A 88 -28.84 16.31 -5.93
N TRP A 89 -27.85 16.64 -6.75
CA TRP A 89 -26.82 15.69 -7.19
C TRP A 89 -25.53 15.87 -6.42
N ASP A 90 -24.89 14.76 -6.11
CA ASP A 90 -23.53 14.67 -5.55
C ASP A 90 -22.67 13.83 -6.50
N PHE A 91 -21.68 14.45 -7.13
CA PHE A 91 -20.76 13.81 -8.07
C PHE A 91 -19.40 13.61 -7.40
N SER A 92 -18.81 12.44 -7.63
CA SER A 92 -17.46 12.14 -7.19
C SER A 92 -16.68 11.40 -8.28
N LEU A 93 -15.50 11.89 -8.60
CA LEU A 93 -14.53 11.25 -9.49
C LEU A 93 -13.32 10.83 -8.67
N ALA A 94 -13.08 9.52 -8.57
CA ALA A 94 -11.92 8.96 -7.90
C ALA A 94 -10.96 8.33 -8.92
N ILE A 95 -9.69 8.71 -8.85
CA ILE A 95 -8.60 8.17 -9.65
C ILE A 95 -7.60 7.51 -8.71
N SER A 96 -7.59 6.19 -8.66
CA SER A 96 -6.60 5.42 -7.92
C SER A 96 -5.36 5.18 -8.77
N ASN A 97 -4.19 5.14 -8.12
CA ASN A 97 -2.92 4.99 -8.80
C ASN A 97 -2.75 5.98 -9.97
N LEU A 98 -2.88 7.28 -9.65
CA LEU A 98 -2.87 8.39 -10.62
C LEU A 98 -1.69 8.36 -11.57
N LEU A 99 -0.52 7.95 -11.08
CA LEU A 99 0.72 7.86 -11.87
C LEU A 99 0.83 6.57 -12.68
N ASN A 100 -0.17 5.69 -12.61
CA ASN A 100 -0.17 4.37 -13.27
C ASN A 100 1.09 3.56 -12.97
N HIS A 101 1.54 3.59 -11.72
CA HIS A 101 2.73 2.87 -11.29
C HIS A 101 2.45 1.37 -11.19
N THR A 102 3.29 0.56 -11.80
CA THR A 102 3.21 -0.90 -11.66
C THR A 102 3.73 -1.32 -10.29
N TYR A 103 2.93 -2.06 -9.53
CA TYR A 103 3.32 -2.54 -8.21
C TYR A 103 2.72 -3.92 -7.93
N TYR A 104 3.19 -4.53 -6.85
CA TYR A 104 2.73 -5.83 -6.36
C TYR A 104 2.22 -5.65 -4.93
N THR A 105 1.14 -6.32 -4.58
CA THR A 105 0.68 -6.29 -3.19
C THR A 105 1.62 -7.08 -2.29
N PRO A 106 1.79 -6.70 -1.02
CA PRO A 106 2.59 -7.49 -0.09
C PRO A 106 2.13 -8.94 -0.01
N SER A 107 0.83 -9.20 -0.03
CA SER A 107 0.27 -10.55 -0.04
C SER A 107 0.70 -11.35 -1.27
N SER A 108 0.66 -10.75 -2.46
CA SER A 108 1.12 -11.40 -3.69
C SER A 108 2.60 -11.79 -3.61
N MET A 109 3.45 -10.88 -3.11
CA MET A 109 4.88 -11.14 -2.97
C MET A 109 5.19 -12.26 -1.97
N LEU A 110 4.46 -12.30 -0.84
CA LEU A 110 4.65 -13.33 0.18
C LEU A 110 4.12 -14.71 -0.25
N MET A 111 2.99 -14.74 -0.95
CA MET A 111 2.38 -16.02 -1.39
C MET A 111 3.13 -16.63 -2.59
N ALA A 112 3.59 -15.81 -3.51
CA ALA A 112 4.32 -16.29 -4.69
C ALA A 112 5.73 -16.77 -4.34
N ARG A 113 6.29 -16.32 -3.23
CA ARG A 113 7.66 -16.65 -2.78
C ARG A 113 8.71 -16.39 -3.87
N ASN A 114 9.17 -17.42 -4.54
CA ASN A 114 10.20 -17.31 -5.59
C ASN A 114 9.62 -17.35 -7.01
N ALA A 115 8.29 -17.35 -7.14
CA ALA A 115 7.60 -17.34 -8.43
C ALA A 115 7.34 -15.91 -8.93
N GLU A 116 6.66 -15.80 -10.06
CA GLU A 116 6.22 -14.52 -10.59
C GLU A 116 5.11 -13.93 -9.71
N TYR A 117 5.24 -12.66 -9.39
CA TYR A 117 4.25 -11.93 -8.61
C TYR A 117 3.08 -11.49 -9.48
N ALA A 118 1.86 -11.63 -8.96
CA ALA A 118 0.70 -11.03 -9.60
C ALA A 118 0.75 -9.50 -9.46
N HIS A 119 0.63 -8.79 -10.57
CA HIS A 119 0.51 -7.34 -10.58
C HIS A 119 -0.76 -6.90 -9.85
N ALA A 120 -0.65 -5.82 -9.12
CA ALA A 120 -1.81 -5.12 -8.60
C ALA A 120 -2.46 -4.27 -9.69
N ASP A 121 -3.68 -3.79 -9.41
CA ASP A 121 -4.43 -2.93 -10.33
C ASP A 121 -3.61 -1.72 -10.76
N GLY A 122 -3.62 -1.43 -12.05
CA GLY A 122 -3.10 -0.20 -12.62
C GLY A 122 -3.96 1.01 -12.23
N ARG A 123 -3.92 2.07 -13.04
CA ARG A 123 -4.79 3.23 -12.84
C ARG A 123 -6.25 2.82 -12.99
N LYS A 124 -7.07 3.18 -11.99
CA LYS A 124 -8.52 2.97 -12.00
C LYS A 124 -9.22 4.32 -11.86
N VAL A 125 -10.22 4.54 -12.70
CA VAL A 125 -11.09 5.73 -12.66
C VAL A 125 -12.49 5.28 -12.29
N THR A 126 -13.08 5.90 -11.28
CA THR A 126 -14.44 5.64 -10.81
C THR A 126 -15.21 6.95 -10.76
N LEU A 127 -16.32 7.03 -11.47
CA LEU A 127 -17.28 8.12 -11.40
C LEU A 127 -18.51 7.65 -10.61
N THR A 128 -18.91 8.43 -9.62
CA THR A 128 -20.11 8.18 -8.83
C THR A 128 -21.02 9.40 -8.93
N ALA A 129 -22.30 9.17 -9.17
CA ALA A 129 -23.35 10.19 -9.13
C ALA A 129 -24.45 9.72 -8.18
N THR A 130 -24.76 10.52 -7.17
CA THR A 130 -25.79 10.23 -6.16
C THR A 130 -26.86 11.30 -6.22
N PHE A 131 -28.10 10.90 -6.38
CA PHE A 131 -29.27 11.79 -6.32
C PHE A 131 -29.92 11.70 -4.94
N LYS A 132 -30.24 12.88 -4.38
CA LYS A 132 -30.98 12.99 -3.11
C LYS A 132 -32.36 13.55 -3.39
N PHE A 133 -33.38 12.78 -3.05
CA PHE A 133 -34.80 13.16 -3.12
C PHE A 133 -35.35 13.49 -1.75
#